data_2545beabbfc7a90ee5a6b153742a54ab
#
_entry.id   2545beabbfc7a90ee5a6b153742a54ab
#
_cell.length_a   1.000
_cell.length_b   1.000
_cell.length_c   1.000
_cell.angle_alpha   90.00
_cell.angle_beta   90.00
_cell.angle_gamma   90.00
#
_symmetry.space_group_name_H-M   'P 1'
#
loop_
_entity.id
_entity.type
_entity.pdbx_description
1 polymer ?
#
loop_
_entity_poly.entity_id
_entity_poly.type
_entity_poly.pdbx_seq_one_letter_code
_entity_poly.pdbx_strand_id
1 'polypeptide(L)'
;FIQPELHLRSYMVCLCVVSAIGAVVCANTVGGGLLALLKFRANTDTLPMLALLGTLAQGICFIIKPEYFSTDKADFGSNLYLFFPVALLILLFNLIGKLLVILRIQQNFKLVASEKRKHAAVFLKDRTLLRELSRGLSMEEYTIAYPETSRFLSNFLDNSYSEDHAENMSRVLAPVCLLAGIALSVLSYLFNKNAAEAVSTFTAIMCVSAPLTSTIAANLPLYRLSRRLIPAGAMVSGYSAVDAFSRTEAVVLDAKDLFRPSDIILHGIKPFDKSQIDSVILDAASVVCNTDGMLTDVFNKIIGSNRSMLRPVENVTYEDSMGLSAWVDGKRVLVGNRELMVNHGVEVPSNDYEMRYVKDRKNIVYLANSGQLSAMFVISYRPNKQTKEQLDKLSERGMYLIINTSDPN
;
A
#
# COMPACT_ATOMS: atom_id res chain seq x y z
N PHE A 1 -46.72 -21.32 -5.58
CA PHE A 1 -45.66 -22.04 -6.28
C PHE A 1 -46.12 -22.27 -7.70
N ILE A 2 -45.51 -21.57 -8.69
CA ILE A 2 -45.80 -21.75 -10.11
C ILE A 2 -44.99 -22.98 -10.56
N GLN A 3 -45.64 -24.08 -10.85
CA GLN A 3 -44.97 -25.25 -11.40
C GLN A 3 -44.61 -25.01 -12.86
N PRO A 4 -43.32 -25.16 -13.26
CA PRO A 4 -42.87 -24.91 -14.63
C PRO A 4 -43.62 -25.74 -15.66
N GLU A 5 -44.00 -26.98 -15.28
CA GLU A 5 -44.68 -27.93 -16.15
C GLU A 5 -46.11 -27.53 -16.55
N LEU A 6 -46.82 -26.81 -15.64
CA LEU A 6 -48.23 -26.43 -15.84
C LEU A 6 -48.38 -24.99 -16.40
N HIS A 7 -47.48 -24.07 -16.11
CA HIS A 7 -47.59 -22.66 -16.44
C HIS A 7 -46.27 -22.04 -16.91
N LEU A 8 -45.68 -22.60 -17.95
CA LEU A 8 -44.34 -22.20 -18.40
C LEU A 8 -44.22 -20.72 -18.74
N ARG A 9 -45.20 -20.12 -19.43
CA ARG A 9 -45.18 -18.67 -19.74
C ARG A 9 -45.17 -17.81 -18.50
N SER A 10 -46.01 -18.14 -17.52
CA SER A 10 -46.06 -17.40 -16.26
C SER A 10 -44.75 -17.52 -15.45
N TYR A 11 -44.13 -18.68 -15.51
CA TYR A 11 -42.81 -18.92 -14.90
C TYR A 11 -41.72 -18.06 -15.57
N MET A 12 -41.69 -18.01 -16.89
CA MET A 12 -40.75 -17.18 -17.65
C MET A 12 -40.95 -15.68 -17.40
N VAL A 13 -42.19 -15.23 -17.35
CA VAL A 13 -42.51 -13.85 -16.99
C VAL A 13 -41.98 -13.51 -15.59
N CYS A 14 -42.16 -14.41 -14.63
CA CYS A 14 -41.64 -14.24 -13.27
C CYS A 14 -40.11 -14.11 -13.27
N LEU A 15 -39.39 -14.99 -13.97
CA LEU A 15 -37.92 -14.93 -14.08
C LEU A 15 -37.46 -13.62 -14.78
N CYS A 16 -38.13 -13.20 -15.84
CA CYS A 16 -37.82 -11.91 -16.48
C CYS A 16 -38.06 -10.72 -15.53
N VAL A 17 -39.13 -10.72 -14.74
CA VAL A 17 -39.41 -9.67 -13.76
C VAL A 17 -38.34 -9.63 -12.70
N VAL A 18 -37.97 -10.79 -12.13
CA VAL A 18 -36.89 -10.87 -11.12
C VAL A 18 -35.55 -10.37 -11.68
N SER A 19 -35.22 -10.76 -12.91
CA SER A 19 -33.99 -10.30 -13.57
C SER A 19 -34.03 -8.80 -13.92
N ALA A 20 -35.19 -8.27 -14.29
CA ALA A 20 -35.37 -6.84 -14.54
C ALA A 20 -35.24 -6.04 -13.21
N ILE A 21 -35.77 -6.55 -12.09
CA ILE A 21 -35.54 -5.97 -10.77
C ILE A 21 -34.04 -6.00 -10.43
N GLY A 22 -33.36 -7.12 -10.68
CA GLY A 22 -31.92 -7.23 -10.54
C GLY A 22 -31.15 -6.20 -11.38
N ALA A 23 -31.57 -5.97 -12.62
CA ALA A 23 -30.99 -4.95 -13.50
C ALA A 23 -31.17 -3.53 -12.92
N VAL A 24 -32.35 -3.22 -12.37
CA VAL A 24 -32.62 -1.90 -11.76
C VAL A 24 -31.79 -1.70 -10.49
N VAL A 25 -31.75 -2.70 -9.62
CA VAL A 25 -30.91 -2.65 -8.40
C VAL A 25 -29.42 -2.49 -8.73
N CYS A 26 -28.96 -3.15 -9.78
CA CYS A 26 -27.59 -3.09 -10.27
C CYS A 26 -27.42 -2.09 -11.44
N ALA A 27 -28.23 -1.05 -11.52
CA ALA A 27 -28.22 -0.09 -12.65
C ALA A 27 -26.84 0.51 -12.93
N ASN A 28 -26.08 0.79 -11.87
CA ASN A 28 -24.69 1.29 -12.01
C ASN A 28 -23.77 0.26 -12.68
N THR A 29 -23.92 -1.02 -12.39
CA THR A 29 -23.15 -2.11 -13.03
C THR A 29 -23.58 -2.29 -14.49
N VAL A 30 -24.88 -2.29 -14.76
CA VAL A 30 -25.43 -2.42 -16.12
C VAL A 30 -25.04 -1.21 -16.98
N GLY A 31 -25.24 -0.01 -16.46
CA GLY A 31 -24.88 1.24 -17.15
C GLY A 31 -23.37 1.39 -17.32
N GLY A 32 -22.58 1.05 -16.30
CA GLY A 32 -21.13 1.07 -16.34
C GLY A 32 -20.55 0.10 -17.37
N GLY A 33 -21.07 -1.13 -17.42
CA GLY A 33 -20.68 -2.15 -18.41
C GLY A 33 -21.05 -1.73 -19.84
N LEU A 34 -22.23 -1.15 -20.04
CA LEU A 34 -22.67 -0.67 -21.35
C LEU A 34 -21.83 0.51 -21.85
N LEU A 35 -21.57 1.50 -20.99
CA LEU A 35 -20.73 2.65 -21.33
C LEU A 35 -19.28 2.23 -21.61
N ALA A 36 -18.74 1.27 -20.85
CA ALA A 36 -17.41 0.72 -21.07
C ALA A 36 -17.30 0.02 -22.42
N LEU A 37 -18.32 -0.75 -22.79
CA LEU A 37 -18.38 -1.42 -24.09
C LEU A 37 -18.44 -0.41 -25.23
N LEU A 38 -19.30 0.62 -25.12
CA LEU A 38 -19.44 1.68 -26.14
C LEU A 38 -18.15 2.52 -26.30
N LYS A 39 -17.37 2.67 -25.24
CA LYS A 39 -16.07 3.36 -25.25
C LYS A 39 -14.91 2.46 -25.68
N PHE A 40 -15.17 1.21 -26.08
CA PHE A 40 -14.13 0.21 -26.36
C PHE A 40 -13.12 0.00 -25.21
N ARG A 41 -13.57 0.23 -23.99
CA ARG A 41 -12.80 0.01 -22.75
C ARG A 41 -13.60 -0.90 -21.83
N ALA A 42 -13.73 -2.18 -22.22
CA ALA A 42 -14.42 -3.17 -21.42
C ALA A 42 -13.84 -3.24 -20.00
N ASN A 43 -14.71 -3.43 -19.03
CA ASN A 43 -14.40 -3.52 -17.60
C ASN A 43 -15.01 -4.77 -16.97
N THR A 44 -14.84 -4.95 -15.67
CA THR A 44 -15.41 -6.08 -14.92
C THR A 44 -16.93 -6.16 -14.95
N ASP A 45 -17.64 -5.08 -15.32
CA ASP A 45 -19.09 -5.03 -15.41
C ASP A 45 -19.62 -5.47 -16.78
N THR A 46 -18.75 -5.49 -17.80
CA THR A 46 -19.18 -5.71 -19.20
C THR A 46 -19.77 -7.12 -19.40
N LEU A 47 -19.09 -8.17 -18.95
CA LEU A 47 -19.60 -9.55 -19.09
C LEU A 47 -20.83 -9.83 -18.23
N PRO A 48 -20.89 -9.40 -16.95
CA PRO A 48 -22.13 -9.49 -16.15
C PRO A 48 -23.33 -8.81 -16.80
N MET A 49 -23.13 -7.64 -17.37
CA MET A 49 -24.17 -6.90 -18.09
C MET A 49 -24.63 -7.67 -19.33
N LEU A 50 -23.69 -8.19 -20.16
CA LEU A 50 -24.00 -8.95 -21.35
C LEU A 50 -24.73 -10.27 -21.01
N ALA A 51 -24.35 -10.96 -19.94
CA ALA A 51 -25.02 -12.16 -19.45
C ALA A 51 -26.47 -11.84 -19.04
N LEU A 52 -26.69 -10.74 -18.32
CA LEU A 52 -28.03 -10.32 -17.92
C LEU A 52 -28.89 -9.92 -19.09
N LEU A 53 -28.38 -9.11 -20.01
CA LEU A 53 -29.13 -8.69 -21.21
C LEU A 53 -29.43 -9.88 -22.12
N GLY A 54 -28.49 -10.83 -22.26
CA GLY A 54 -28.69 -12.07 -22.98
C GLY A 54 -29.81 -12.91 -22.37
N THR A 55 -29.84 -13.09 -21.05
CA THR A 55 -30.93 -13.84 -20.38
C THR A 55 -32.29 -13.15 -20.50
N LEU A 56 -32.34 -11.84 -20.40
CA LEU A 56 -33.57 -11.08 -20.65
C LEU A 56 -34.05 -11.23 -22.11
N ALA A 57 -33.15 -11.14 -23.08
CA ALA A 57 -33.48 -11.35 -24.50
C ALA A 57 -34.01 -12.78 -24.75
N GLN A 58 -33.34 -13.79 -24.16
CA GLN A 58 -33.79 -15.18 -24.23
C GLN A 58 -35.19 -15.34 -23.65
N GLY A 59 -35.45 -14.77 -22.48
CA GLY A 59 -36.78 -14.81 -21.85
C GLY A 59 -37.87 -14.14 -22.65
N ILE A 60 -37.58 -12.98 -23.24
CA ILE A 60 -38.51 -12.25 -24.10
C ILE A 60 -38.82 -13.09 -25.37
N CYS A 61 -37.80 -13.65 -26.02
CA CYS A 61 -37.98 -14.54 -27.18
C CYS A 61 -38.88 -15.72 -26.85
N PHE A 62 -38.66 -16.32 -25.66
CA PHE A 62 -39.47 -17.43 -25.20
C PHE A 62 -40.94 -17.07 -24.94
N ILE A 63 -41.22 -15.90 -24.35
CA ILE A 63 -42.59 -15.42 -24.07
C ILE A 63 -43.34 -15.17 -25.36
N ILE A 64 -42.63 -14.64 -26.39
CA ILE A 64 -43.25 -14.29 -27.69
C ILE A 64 -43.51 -15.58 -28.52
N LYS A 65 -42.51 -16.48 -28.59
CA LYS A 65 -42.57 -17.67 -29.45
C LYS A 65 -42.06 -18.92 -28.71
N PRO A 66 -42.85 -19.49 -27.81
CA PRO A 66 -42.44 -20.67 -27.06
C PRO A 66 -42.24 -21.92 -27.94
N GLU A 67 -42.84 -21.94 -29.11
CA GLU A 67 -42.75 -23.07 -30.06
C GLU A 67 -41.32 -23.32 -30.55
N TYR A 68 -40.48 -22.31 -30.58
CA TYR A 68 -39.07 -22.44 -31.01
C TYR A 68 -38.17 -23.14 -30.00
N PHE A 69 -38.60 -23.30 -28.75
CA PHE A 69 -37.84 -23.91 -27.65
C PHE A 69 -38.29 -25.34 -27.31
N SER A 70 -39.41 -25.82 -27.88
CA SER A 70 -39.87 -27.19 -27.68
C SER A 70 -39.85 -27.93 -29.00
N THR A 71 -39.01 -28.95 -29.09
CA THR A 71 -38.88 -29.79 -30.29
C THR A 71 -39.93 -30.92 -30.32
N ASP A 72 -40.51 -31.31 -29.17
CA ASP A 72 -41.58 -32.27 -29.09
C ASP A 72 -42.50 -32.03 -27.89
N LYS A 73 -43.80 -32.17 -28.09
CA LYS A 73 -44.83 -31.97 -27.05
C LYS A 73 -44.73 -32.99 -25.87
N ALA A 74 -43.92 -34.03 -26.01
CA ALA A 74 -43.76 -35.13 -25.03
C ALA A 74 -42.50 -35.00 -24.13
N ASP A 75 -41.45 -34.28 -24.60
CA ASP A 75 -40.20 -34.13 -23.83
C ASP A 75 -40.02 -32.66 -23.35
N PHE A 76 -40.86 -32.30 -22.42
CA PHE A 76 -40.81 -31.01 -21.75
C PHE A 76 -39.57 -30.97 -20.87
N GLY A 77 -38.48 -30.36 -21.29
CA GLY A 77 -37.36 -30.07 -20.44
C GLY A 77 -35.96 -30.49 -20.91
N SER A 78 -35.84 -31.34 -21.97
CA SER A 78 -34.51 -31.83 -22.37
C SER A 78 -33.62 -30.77 -23.07
N ASN A 79 -34.20 -29.69 -23.66
CA ASN A 79 -33.44 -28.73 -24.43
C ASN A 79 -33.61 -27.25 -23.97
N LEU A 80 -34.31 -27.00 -22.87
CA LEU A 80 -34.51 -25.64 -22.36
C LEU A 80 -33.50 -25.26 -21.31
N TYR A 81 -32.37 -24.74 -21.73
CA TYR A 81 -31.35 -24.24 -20.79
C TYR A 81 -31.68 -22.79 -20.41
N LEU A 82 -32.08 -22.59 -19.15
CA LEU A 82 -32.38 -21.27 -18.58
C LEU A 82 -31.17 -20.77 -17.76
N PHE A 83 -30.62 -19.64 -18.19
CA PHE A 83 -29.41 -19.07 -17.60
C PHE A 83 -29.68 -17.96 -16.57
N PHE A 84 -30.95 -17.63 -16.26
CA PHE A 84 -31.35 -16.60 -15.31
C PHE A 84 -30.67 -16.71 -13.92
N PRO A 85 -30.65 -17.88 -13.28
CA PRO A 85 -29.98 -18.03 -11.99
C PRO A 85 -28.48 -17.73 -12.08
N VAL A 86 -27.84 -18.15 -13.19
CA VAL A 86 -26.40 -17.95 -13.40
C VAL A 86 -26.10 -16.45 -13.57
N ALA A 87 -26.88 -15.77 -14.41
CA ALA A 87 -26.70 -14.33 -14.62
C ALA A 87 -26.90 -13.51 -13.32
N LEU A 88 -27.89 -13.86 -12.52
CA LEU A 88 -28.13 -13.23 -11.22
C LEU A 88 -27.02 -13.52 -10.21
N LEU A 89 -26.45 -14.74 -10.22
CA LEU A 89 -25.28 -15.08 -9.40
C LEU A 89 -24.04 -14.29 -9.82
N ILE A 90 -23.81 -14.15 -11.14
CA ILE A 90 -22.71 -13.32 -11.67
C ILE A 90 -22.83 -11.87 -11.15
N LEU A 91 -24.03 -11.29 -11.23
CA LEU A 91 -24.27 -9.95 -10.70
C LEU A 91 -24.06 -9.86 -9.21
N LEU A 92 -24.55 -10.83 -8.44
CA LEU A 92 -24.41 -10.87 -6.99
C LEU A 92 -22.93 -10.90 -6.58
N PHE A 93 -22.14 -11.78 -7.20
CA PHE A 93 -20.71 -11.88 -6.88
C PHE A 93 -19.93 -10.63 -7.32
N ASN A 94 -20.29 -10.03 -8.45
CA ASN A 94 -19.69 -8.76 -8.86
C ASN A 94 -20.02 -7.63 -7.85
N LEU A 95 -21.24 -7.58 -7.34
CA LEU A 95 -21.67 -6.63 -6.31
C LEU A 95 -20.91 -6.82 -4.98
N ILE A 96 -20.72 -8.08 -4.57
CA ILE A 96 -19.92 -8.41 -3.38
C ILE A 96 -18.49 -7.91 -3.56
N GLY A 97 -17.88 -8.12 -4.74
CA GLY A 97 -16.55 -7.60 -5.04
C GLY A 97 -16.46 -6.07 -4.90
N LYS A 98 -17.42 -5.35 -5.46
CA LYS A 98 -17.51 -3.87 -5.32
C LYS A 98 -17.74 -3.42 -3.88
N LEU A 99 -18.56 -4.15 -3.13
CA LEU A 99 -18.77 -3.88 -1.70
C LEU A 99 -17.45 -3.98 -0.92
N LEU A 100 -16.61 -4.98 -1.23
CA LEU A 100 -15.29 -5.11 -0.59
C LEU A 100 -14.39 -3.91 -0.87
N VAL A 101 -14.43 -3.34 -2.08
CA VAL A 101 -13.70 -2.11 -2.43
C VAL A 101 -14.19 -0.94 -1.57
N ILE A 102 -15.50 -0.72 -1.50
CA ILE A 102 -16.09 0.38 -0.73
C ILE A 102 -15.76 0.24 0.76
N LEU A 103 -15.90 -0.95 1.34
CA LEU A 103 -15.57 -1.22 2.73
C LEU A 103 -14.08 -0.96 3.03
N ARG A 104 -13.19 -1.33 2.11
CA ARG A 104 -11.75 -1.03 2.21
C ARG A 104 -11.50 0.48 2.21
N ILE A 105 -12.09 1.20 1.26
CA ILE A 105 -11.94 2.65 1.15
C ILE A 105 -12.45 3.34 2.41
N GLN A 106 -13.61 2.94 2.92
CA GLN A 106 -14.19 3.49 4.16
C GLN A 106 -13.27 3.28 5.37
N GLN A 107 -12.67 2.10 5.49
CA GLN A 107 -11.72 1.81 6.56
C GLN A 107 -10.44 2.64 6.44
N ASN A 108 -9.86 2.70 5.24
CA ASN A 108 -8.65 3.48 4.97
C ASN A 108 -8.90 4.99 5.18
N PHE A 109 -10.07 5.50 4.80
CA PHE A 109 -10.42 6.91 4.96
C PHE A 109 -10.38 7.36 6.42
N LYS A 110 -10.78 6.51 7.36
CA LYS A 110 -10.69 6.83 8.80
C LYS A 110 -9.25 7.13 9.24
N LEU A 111 -8.27 6.42 8.68
CA LEU A 111 -6.86 6.66 8.95
C LEU A 111 -6.38 7.95 8.26
N VAL A 112 -6.75 8.15 6.99
CA VAL A 112 -6.36 9.32 6.20
C VAL A 112 -6.93 10.61 6.79
N ALA A 113 -8.16 10.58 7.29
CA ALA A 113 -8.83 11.72 7.91
C ALA A 113 -8.33 12.03 9.34
N SER A 114 -7.49 11.17 9.94
CA SER A 114 -6.96 11.43 11.28
C SER A 114 -6.01 12.64 11.28
N GLU A 115 -5.92 13.38 12.39
CA GLU A 115 -5.04 14.56 12.53
C GLU A 115 -3.56 14.20 12.79
N LYS A 116 -3.25 12.93 12.97
CA LYS A 116 -1.88 12.48 13.25
C LYS A 116 -0.96 12.68 12.04
N ARG A 117 0.33 12.90 12.29
CA ARG A 117 1.35 12.92 11.24
C ARG A 117 1.31 11.59 10.47
N LYS A 118 1.36 11.67 9.15
CA LYS A 118 1.31 10.55 8.24
C LYS A 118 2.56 10.50 7.39
N HIS A 119 3.03 9.31 7.13
CA HIS A 119 4.13 9.07 6.19
C HIS A 119 3.59 8.26 5.01
N ALA A 120 3.93 8.69 3.81
CA ALA A 120 3.67 7.92 2.60
C ALA A 120 4.98 7.25 2.19
N ALA A 121 4.92 5.96 1.86
CA ALA A 121 6.04 5.31 1.21
C ALA A 121 6.11 5.80 -0.24
N VAL A 122 7.24 6.33 -0.63
CA VAL A 122 7.50 6.91 -1.96
C VAL A 122 8.76 6.28 -2.54
N PHE A 123 8.83 6.18 -3.87
CA PHE A 123 10.04 5.70 -4.54
C PHE A 123 11.04 6.82 -4.75
N LEU A 124 12.29 6.54 -4.49
CA LEU A 124 13.40 7.42 -4.80
C LEU A 124 13.54 7.52 -6.33
N LYS A 125 13.39 8.74 -6.85
CA LYS A 125 13.46 9.01 -8.30
C LYS A 125 14.79 9.63 -8.73
N ASP A 126 15.56 10.16 -7.79
CA ASP A 126 16.85 10.78 -8.08
C ASP A 126 17.90 9.72 -8.39
N ARG A 127 18.34 9.70 -9.64
CA ARG A 127 19.34 8.74 -10.12
C ARG A 127 20.72 8.89 -9.47
N THR A 128 21.06 10.08 -8.99
CA THR A 128 22.34 10.33 -8.32
C THR A 128 22.35 9.71 -6.94
N LEU A 129 21.29 9.97 -6.16
CA LEU A 129 21.07 9.37 -4.84
C LEU A 129 20.88 7.85 -4.94
N LEU A 130 20.16 7.36 -5.96
CA LEU A 130 20.02 5.92 -6.19
C LEU A 130 21.37 5.25 -6.36
N ARG A 131 22.27 5.83 -7.15
CA ARG A 131 23.63 5.30 -7.36
C ARG A 131 24.50 5.36 -6.10
N GLU A 132 24.34 6.40 -5.31
CA GLU A 132 25.08 6.54 -4.04
C GLU A 132 24.60 5.53 -3.01
N LEU A 133 23.31 5.37 -2.84
CA LEU A 133 22.72 4.43 -1.88
C LEU A 133 22.87 2.96 -2.32
N SER A 134 23.01 2.69 -3.62
CA SER A 134 23.25 1.35 -4.14
C SER A 134 24.74 0.96 -4.21
N ARG A 135 25.66 1.85 -3.81
CA ARG A 135 27.08 1.51 -3.72
C ARG A 135 27.30 0.35 -2.75
N GLY A 136 27.86 -0.74 -3.26
CA GLY A 136 28.09 -1.98 -2.49
C GLY A 136 26.98 -3.02 -2.61
N LEU A 137 25.89 -2.72 -3.30
CA LEU A 137 24.88 -3.70 -3.65
C LEU A 137 25.20 -4.32 -5.03
N SER A 138 24.79 -5.57 -5.24
CA SER A 138 25.24 -6.38 -6.38
C SER A 138 24.49 -6.16 -7.69
N MET A 139 23.54 -5.22 -7.79
CA MET A 139 22.72 -4.95 -8.98
C MET A 139 22.86 -3.50 -9.47
N GLU A 140 22.61 -3.27 -10.76
CA GLU A 140 22.78 -1.96 -11.39
C GLU A 140 21.60 -1.00 -11.20
N GLU A 141 20.38 -1.51 -10.97
CA GLU A 141 19.19 -0.69 -10.73
C GLU A 141 18.36 -1.26 -9.57
N TYR A 142 18.22 -0.50 -8.49
CA TYR A 142 17.38 -0.84 -7.35
C TYR A 142 16.16 0.05 -7.28
N THR A 143 15.02 -0.55 -6.94
CA THR A 143 13.83 0.19 -6.57
C THR A 143 13.85 0.44 -5.06
N ILE A 144 14.24 1.65 -4.66
CA ILE A 144 14.38 2.06 -3.26
C ILE A 144 13.13 2.82 -2.83
N ALA A 145 12.50 2.38 -1.75
CA ALA A 145 11.38 3.09 -1.12
C ALA A 145 11.84 3.81 0.16
N TYR A 146 11.30 5.00 0.40
CA TYR A 146 11.55 5.77 1.62
C TYR A 146 10.25 6.39 2.18
N PRO A 147 10.15 6.66 3.49
CA PRO A 147 9.02 7.32 4.09
C PRO A 147 9.09 8.85 3.87
N GLU A 148 8.08 9.43 3.23
CA GLU A 148 7.93 10.87 3.09
C GLU A 148 6.76 11.38 3.93
N THR A 149 6.94 12.51 4.62
CA THR A 149 5.87 13.11 5.42
C THR A 149 4.77 13.66 4.53
N SER A 150 3.55 13.17 4.69
CA SER A 150 2.38 13.62 3.94
C SER A 150 1.33 14.21 4.88
N ARG A 151 0.74 15.35 4.51
CA ARG A 151 -0.37 15.95 5.25
C ARG A 151 -1.69 15.29 4.91
N PHE A 152 -1.98 15.14 3.62
CA PHE A 152 -3.17 14.47 3.10
C PHE A 152 -2.83 13.84 1.76
N LEU A 153 -3.34 12.65 1.52
CA LEU A 153 -3.21 11.98 0.23
C LEU A 153 -4.18 12.62 -0.75
N SER A 154 -3.75 13.65 -1.47
CA SER A 154 -4.58 14.38 -2.45
C SER A 154 -5.21 13.45 -3.47
N ASN A 155 -4.51 12.38 -3.86
CA ASN A 155 -4.96 11.38 -4.83
C ASN A 155 -5.50 10.11 -4.16
N PHE A 156 -5.99 10.20 -2.91
CA PHE A 156 -6.44 9.03 -2.16
C PHE A 156 -7.55 8.26 -2.87
N LEU A 157 -8.55 8.96 -3.39
CA LEU A 157 -9.69 8.32 -4.08
C LEU A 157 -9.24 7.69 -5.41
N ASP A 158 -8.46 8.41 -6.21
CA ASP A 158 -7.95 7.90 -7.49
C ASP A 158 -7.10 6.64 -7.29
N ASN A 159 -6.21 6.66 -6.31
CA ASN A 159 -5.40 5.49 -5.95
C ASN A 159 -6.25 4.34 -5.39
N SER A 160 -7.30 4.67 -4.63
CA SER A 160 -8.19 3.66 -4.04
C SER A 160 -9.05 2.93 -5.07
N TYR A 161 -9.42 3.61 -6.14
CA TYR A 161 -10.16 3.06 -7.28
C TYR A 161 -9.24 2.70 -8.45
N SER A 162 -7.93 2.60 -8.24
CA SER A 162 -7.01 2.15 -9.28
C SER A 162 -7.41 0.79 -9.85
N GLU A 163 -7.22 0.63 -11.15
CA GLU A 163 -7.55 -0.60 -11.87
C GLU A 163 -6.86 -1.80 -11.24
N ASP A 164 -7.62 -2.87 -11.02
CA ASP A 164 -7.12 -4.13 -10.49
C ASP A 164 -6.85 -5.15 -11.62
N HIS A 165 -6.28 -6.29 -11.27
CA HIS A 165 -6.01 -7.34 -12.26
C HIS A 165 -7.28 -7.90 -12.91
N ALA A 166 -8.42 -7.93 -12.20
CA ALA A 166 -9.68 -8.38 -12.77
C ALA A 166 -10.16 -7.42 -13.86
N GLU A 167 -9.95 -6.11 -13.67
CA GLU A 167 -10.30 -5.10 -14.65
C GLU A 167 -9.41 -5.17 -15.89
N ASN A 168 -8.09 -5.34 -15.70
CA ASN A 168 -7.16 -5.52 -16.81
C ASN A 168 -7.44 -6.80 -17.61
N MET A 169 -7.76 -7.91 -16.94
CA MET A 169 -8.18 -9.15 -17.61
C MET A 169 -9.50 -8.97 -18.37
N SER A 170 -10.48 -8.31 -17.77
CA SER A 170 -11.78 -8.09 -18.39
C SER A 170 -11.70 -7.22 -19.64
N ARG A 171 -10.74 -6.30 -19.70
CA ARG A 171 -10.50 -5.44 -20.87
C ARG A 171 -10.15 -6.25 -22.12
N VAL A 172 -9.48 -7.37 -21.97
CA VAL A 172 -9.12 -8.27 -23.07
C VAL A 172 -10.16 -9.38 -23.24
N LEU A 173 -10.59 -9.98 -22.15
CA LEU A 173 -11.48 -11.15 -22.18
C LEU A 173 -12.88 -10.79 -22.69
N ALA A 174 -13.45 -9.66 -22.26
CA ALA A 174 -14.82 -9.32 -22.61
C ALA A 174 -15.04 -9.11 -24.13
N PRO A 175 -14.22 -8.36 -24.86
CA PRO A 175 -14.40 -8.24 -26.32
C PRO A 175 -14.16 -9.58 -27.04
N VAL A 176 -13.19 -10.40 -26.58
CA VAL A 176 -12.95 -11.73 -27.18
C VAL A 176 -14.17 -12.63 -26.98
N CYS A 177 -14.72 -12.70 -25.77
CA CYS A 177 -15.91 -13.49 -25.47
C CYS A 177 -17.15 -12.99 -26.23
N LEU A 178 -17.29 -11.66 -26.37
CA LEU A 178 -18.38 -11.07 -27.14
C LEU A 178 -18.30 -11.48 -28.63
N LEU A 179 -17.13 -11.37 -29.25
CA LEU A 179 -16.91 -11.76 -30.63
C LEU A 179 -17.14 -13.27 -30.83
N ALA A 180 -16.61 -14.10 -29.92
CA ALA A 180 -16.85 -15.54 -29.93
C ALA A 180 -18.33 -15.88 -29.75
N GLY A 181 -19.02 -15.17 -28.85
CA GLY A 181 -20.45 -15.33 -28.62
C GLY A 181 -21.29 -15.00 -29.87
N ILE A 182 -20.97 -13.90 -30.53
CA ILE A 182 -21.63 -13.51 -31.79
C ILE A 182 -21.35 -14.55 -32.90
N ALA A 183 -20.10 -14.95 -33.08
CA ALA A 183 -19.70 -15.90 -34.12
C ALA A 183 -20.39 -17.26 -33.94
N LEU A 184 -20.38 -17.80 -32.71
CA LEU A 184 -21.03 -19.09 -32.42
C LEU A 184 -22.56 -18.99 -32.48
N SER A 185 -23.15 -17.86 -32.10
CA SER A 185 -24.58 -17.59 -32.26
C SER A 185 -25.00 -17.55 -33.74
N VAL A 186 -24.23 -16.88 -34.59
CA VAL A 186 -24.46 -16.87 -36.06
C VAL A 186 -24.30 -18.29 -36.62
N LEU A 187 -23.28 -19.01 -36.22
CA LEU A 187 -23.09 -20.40 -36.66
C LEU A 187 -24.25 -21.30 -36.24
N SER A 188 -24.74 -21.19 -35.01
CA SER A 188 -25.93 -21.89 -34.52
C SER A 188 -27.16 -21.56 -35.37
N TYR A 189 -27.35 -20.28 -35.75
CA TYR A 189 -28.46 -19.88 -36.64
C TYR A 189 -28.34 -20.47 -38.04
N LEU A 190 -27.14 -20.51 -38.62
CA LEU A 190 -26.90 -21.06 -39.96
C LEU A 190 -27.20 -22.56 -40.03
N PHE A 191 -26.84 -23.31 -38.98
CA PHE A 191 -27.08 -24.76 -38.93
C PHE A 191 -28.55 -25.09 -38.62
N ASN A 192 -29.12 -24.48 -37.58
CA ASN A 192 -30.44 -24.85 -37.06
C ASN A 192 -31.59 -24.02 -37.66
N LYS A 193 -31.25 -22.90 -38.31
CA LYS A 193 -32.22 -21.90 -38.88
C LYS A 193 -33.24 -21.41 -37.85
N ASN A 194 -32.88 -21.48 -36.55
CA ASN A 194 -33.72 -21.11 -35.43
C ASN A 194 -33.10 -19.93 -34.65
N ALA A 195 -33.77 -18.77 -34.71
CA ALA A 195 -33.29 -17.56 -34.03
C ALA A 195 -33.28 -17.69 -32.50
N ALA A 196 -34.20 -18.47 -31.91
CA ALA A 196 -34.27 -18.66 -30.48
C ALA A 196 -33.08 -19.48 -29.96
N GLU A 197 -32.64 -20.49 -30.71
CA GLU A 197 -31.42 -21.26 -30.38
C GLU A 197 -30.17 -20.39 -30.51
N ALA A 198 -30.10 -19.51 -31.50
CA ALA A 198 -28.99 -18.58 -31.64
C ALA A 198 -28.88 -17.63 -30.43
N VAL A 199 -30.02 -17.07 -29.97
CA VAL A 199 -30.06 -16.24 -28.74
C VAL A 199 -29.68 -17.04 -27.52
N SER A 200 -30.15 -18.28 -27.41
CA SER A 200 -29.79 -19.18 -26.28
C SER A 200 -28.29 -19.51 -26.27
N THR A 201 -27.70 -19.78 -27.44
CA THR A 201 -26.26 -20.01 -27.60
C THR A 201 -25.45 -18.77 -27.17
N PHE A 202 -25.85 -17.57 -27.63
CA PHE A 202 -25.23 -16.33 -27.23
C PHE A 202 -25.25 -16.15 -25.69
N THR A 203 -26.44 -16.34 -25.11
CA THR A 203 -26.65 -16.21 -23.68
C THR A 203 -25.80 -17.21 -22.89
N ALA A 204 -25.75 -18.48 -23.33
CA ALA A 204 -24.93 -19.51 -22.72
C ALA A 204 -23.43 -19.11 -22.66
N ILE A 205 -22.93 -18.62 -23.83
CA ILE A 205 -21.54 -18.21 -23.93
C ILE A 205 -21.25 -17.03 -23.01
N MET A 206 -22.12 -16.01 -22.96
CA MET A 206 -21.95 -14.87 -22.07
C MET A 206 -21.97 -15.28 -20.61
N CYS A 207 -22.87 -16.17 -20.21
CA CYS A 207 -22.97 -16.66 -18.84
C CYS A 207 -21.76 -17.54 -18.42
N VAL A 208 -21.27 -18.39 -19.33
CA VAL A 208 -20.11 -19.26 -19.03
C VAL A 208 -18.80 -18.48 -19.04
N SER A 209 -18.68 -17.50 -19.94
CA SER A 209 -17.48 -16.67 -20.08
C SER A 209 -17.33 -15.64 -18.96
N ALA A 210 -18.43 -15.27 -18.30
CA ALA A 210 -18.38 -14.27 -17.22
C ALA A 210 -17.68 -14.83 -15.98
N PRO A 211 -16.55 -14.25 -15.54
CA PRO A 211 -15.81 -14.78 -14.41
C PRO A 211 -16.53 -14.45 -13.10
N LEU A 212 -17.24 -15.42 -12.53
CA LEU A 212 -18.09 -15.29 -11.35
C LEU A 212 -17.43 -14.60 -10.15
N THR A 213 -16.16 -14.93 -9.87
CA THR A 213 -15.49 -14.54 -8.64
C THR A 213 -14.29 -13.60 -8.83
N SER A 214 -14.03 -13.14 -10.05
CA SER A 214 -12.81 -12.36 -10.36
C SER A 214 -12.67 -11.10 -9.51
N THR A 215 -13.76 -10.33 -9.39
CA THR A 215 -13.78 -9.10 -8.57
C THR A 215 -13.60 -9.38 -7.08
N ILE A 216 -14.14 -10.50 -6.57
CA ILE A 216 -13.93 -10.93 -5.18
C ILE A 216 -12.49 -11.39 -4.99
N ALA A 217 -11.97 -12.19 -5.91
CA ALA A 217 -10.60 -12.71 -5.84
C ALA A 217 -9.55 -11.60 -5.84
N ALA A 218 -9.76 -10.55 -6.64
CA ALA A 218 -8.89 -9.39 -6.67
C ALA A 218 -8.99 -8.53 -5.39
N ASN A 219 -10.19 -8.29 -4.86
CA ASN A 219 -10.40 -7.30 -3.81
C ASN A 219 -10.44 -7.85 -2.39
N LEU A 220 -10.77 -9.13 -2.19
CA LEU A 220 -10.80 -9.75 -0.85
C LEU A 220 -9.42 -9.77 -0.15
N PRO A 221 -8.30 -10.08 -0.83
CA PRO A 221 -6.97 -10.02 -0.20
C PRO A 221 -6.63 -8.61 0.27
N LEU A 222 -6.88 -7.60 -0.57
CA LEU A 222 -6.62 -6.20 -0.24
C LEU A 222 -7.49 -5.70 0.93
N TYR A 223 -8.77 -6.07 0.96
CA TYR A 223 -9.66 -5.77 2.07
C TYR A 223 -9.16 -6.39 3.39
N ARG A 224 -8.75 -7.68 3.34
CA ARG A 224 -8.18 -8.37 4.51
C ARG A 224 -6.87 -7.74 4.97
N LEU A 225 -6.00 -7.35 4.03
CA LEU A 225 -4.74 -6.67 4.32
C LEU A 225 -5.01 -5.34 5.01
N SER A 226 -5.88 -4.48 4.45
CA SER A 226 -6.25 -3.20 5.05
C SER A 226 -6.79 -3.39 6.47
N ARG A 227 -7.67 -4.38 6.68
CA ARG A 227 -8.22 -4.68 8.00
C ARG A 227 -7.16 -5.09 9.03
N ARG A 228 -6.05 -5.71 8.60
CA ARG A 228 -4.92 -6.06 9.47
C ARG A 228 -3.98 -4.88 9.73
N LEU A 229 -3.80 -4.02 8.75
CA LEU A 229 -2.85 -2.90 8.83
C LEU A 229 -3.40 -1.71 9.61
N ILE A 230 -4.70 -1.42 9.50
CA ILE A 230 -5.32 -0.26 10.15
C ILE A 230 -5.10 -0.21 11.66
N PRO A 231 -5.25 -1.29 12.44
CA PRO A 231 -4.95 -1.27 13.87
C PRO A 231 -3.49 -0.95 14.18
N ALA A 232 -2.57 -1.27 13.25
CA ALA A 232 -1.15 -0.93 13.35
C ALA A 232 -0.84 0.50 12.84
N GLY A 233 -1.86 1.27 12.43
CA GLY A 233 -1.70 2.62 11.92
C GLY A 233 -1.19 2.70 10.47
N ALA A 234 -1.27 1.62 9.71
CA ALA A 234 -0.83 1.55 8.33
C ALA A 234 -2.00 1.23 7.37
N MET A 235 -1.86 1.59 6.10
CA MET A 235 -2.85 1.26 5.07
C MET A 235 -2.20 1.07 3.70
N VAL A 236 -2.92 0.39 2.82
CA VAL A 236 -2.61 0.31 1.39
C VAL A 236 -3.73 1.00 0.63
N SER A 237 -3.42 2.04 -0.14
CA SER A 237 -4.43 2.87 -0.82
C SER A 237 -5.21 2.08 -1.87
N GLY A 238 -4.56 1.32 -2.72
CA GLY A 238 -5.19 0.56 -3.79
C GLY A 238 -4.27 -0.46 -4.43
N TYR A 239 -4.73 -1.02 -5.54
CA TYR A 239 -3.99 -2.06 -6.25
C TYR A 239 -2.70 -1.53 -6.87
N SER A 240 -2.73 -0.29 -7.38
CA SER A 240 -1.53 0.38 -7.92
C SER A 240 -0.39 0.46 -6.92
N ALA A 241 -0.70 0.69 -5.64
CA ALA A 241 0.31 0.70 -4.58
C ALA A 241 0.90 -0.70 -4.37
N VAL A 242 0.07 -1.76 -4.38
CA VAL A 242 0.56 -3.14 -4.25
C VAL A 242 1.49 -3.51 -5.40
N ASP A 243 1.09 -3.20 -6.64
CA ASP A 243 1.90 -3.51 -7.83
C ASP A 243 3.23 -2.75 -7.82
N ALA A 244 3.18 -1.46 -7.50
CA ALA A 244 4.36 -0.63 -7.40
C ALA A 244 5.35 -1.17 -6.33
N PHE A 245 4.86 -1.47 -5.12
CA PHE A 245 5.71 -1.93 -4.03
C PHE A 245 6.08 -3.42 -4.10
N SER A 246 5.43 -4.22 -4.95
CA SER A 246 5.81 -5.62 -5.16
C SER A 246 7.22 -5.80 -5.74
N ARG A 247 7.75 -4.75 -6.38
CA ARG A 247 9.08 -4.73 -7.01
C ARG A 247 10.13 -4.01 -6.16
N THR A 248 9.79 -3.64 -4.93
CA THR A 248 10.72 -2.95 -4.03
C THR A 248 11.79 -3.91 -3.54
N GLU A 249 13.05 -3.56 -3.74
CA GLU A 249 14.21 -4.37 -3.37
C GLU A 249 14.93 -3.80 -2.15
N ALA A 250 14.83 -2.48 -1.92
CA ALA A 250 15.45 -1.82 -0.79
C ALA A 250 14.50 -0.81 -0.14
N VAL A 251 14.62 -0.67 1.18
CA VAL A 251 13.85 0.29 1.98
C VAL A 251 14.79 1.14 2.81
N VAL A 252 14.63 2.46 2.71
CA VAL A 252 15.29 3.40 3.60
C VAL A 252 14.45 3.56 4.86
N LEU A 253 15.07 3.36 6.01
CA LEU A 253 14.47 3.50 7.33
C LEU A 253 15.23 4.58 8.10
N ASP A 254 14.51 5.45 8.79
CA ASP A 254 15.13 6.41 9.69
C ASP A 254 15.41 5.72 11.04
N ALA A 255 16.62 5.84 11.53
CA ALA A 255 17.01 5.23 12.80
C ALA A 255 16.12 5.67 13.97
N LYS A 256 15.63 6.92 13.96
CA LYS A 256 14.70 7.41 14.98
C LYS A 256 13.37 6.65 15.04
N ASP A 257 12.92 6.07 13.92
CA ASP A 257 11.69 5.28 13.86
C ASP A 257 11.91 3.84 14.35
N LEU A 258 13.17 3.37 14.36
CA LEU A 258 13.54 2.04 14.83
C LEU A 258 13.71 1.98 16.35
N PHE A 259 14.12 3.09 16.96
CA PHE A 259 14.35 3.20 18.40
C PHE A 259 13.30 4.10 19.04
N ARG A 260 12.67 3.62 20.10
CA ARG A 260 11.79 4.47 20.92
C ARG A 260 12.63 5.43 21.75
N PRO A 261 12.09 6.58 22.13
CA PRO A 261 12.78 7.51 23.05
C PRO A 261 13.24 6.89 24.37
N SER A 262 12.60 5.77 24.78
CA SER A 262 12.96 5.00 25.98
C SER A 262 14.08 3.99 25.75
N ASP A 263 14.40 3.69 24.51
CA ASP A 263 15.38 2.66 24.14
C ASP A 263 16.81 3.23 24.10
N ILE A 264 16.94 4.56 24.16
CA ILE A 264 18.21 5.27 24.25
C ILE A 264 18.38 5.81 25.67
N ILE A 265 19.45 5.39 26.33
CA ILE A 265 19.70 5.73 27.72
C ILE A 265 20.99 6.52 27.82
N LEU A 266 20.91 7.71 28.42
CA LEU A 266 22.06 8.45 28.85
C LEU A 266 22.47 7.96 30.27
N HIS A 267 23.67 7.41 30.40
CA HIS A 267 24.22 6.91 31.66
C HIS A 267 24.96 7.99 32.45
N GLY A 268 25.51 8.97 31.74
CA GLY A 268 26.21 10.05 32.38
C GLY A 268 26.83 11.04 31.41
N ILE A 269 27.12 12.20 31.91
CA ILE A 269 27.84 13.28 31.21
C ILE A 269 29.12 13.52 31.96
N LYS A 270 30.25 13.47 31.27
CA LYS A 270 31.55 13.77 31.86
C LYS A 270 32.14 15.03 31.22
N PRO A 271 32.06 16.16 31.88
CA PRO A 271 32.72 17.37 31.40
C PRO A 271 34.24 17.26 31.65
N PHE A 272 35.01 17.79 30.73
CA PHE A 272 36.44 17.97 30.83
C PHE A 272 36.77 19.34 31.48
N ASP A 273 35.93 20.34 31.26
CA ASP A 273 35.93 21.58 31.96
C ASP A 273 34.67 21.71 32.85
N LYS A 274 34.90 21.78 34.18
CA LYS A 274 33.79 21.82 35.16
C LYS A 274 33.12 23.19 35.26
N SER A 275 33.75 24.25 34.77
CA SER A 275 33.27 25.63 34.94
C SER A 275 32.11 26.00 34.01
N GLN A 276 31.79 25.18 32.99
CA GLN A 276 30.82 25.52 31.93
C GLN A 276 29.85 24.38 31.59
N ILE A 277 29.54 23.52 32.55
CA ILE A 277 28.73 22.29 32.29
C ILE A 277 27.37 22.60 31.59
N ASP A 278 26.68 23.63 32.07
CA ASP A 278 25.36 24.00 31.55
C ASP A 278 25.46 24.55 30.10
N SER A 279 26.50 25.34 29.84
CA SER A 279 26.75 25.83 28.47
C SER A 279 27.09 24.71 27.51
N VAL A 280 27.90 23.77 27.94
CA VAL A 280 28.31 22.59 27.16
C VAL A 280 27.10 21.70 26.80
N ILE A 281 26.22 21.46 27.78
CA ILE A 281 25.00 20.69 27.56
C ILE A 281 24.09 21.42 26.58
N LEU A 282 23.98 22.72 26.72
CA LEU A 282 23.11 23.53 25.86
C LEU A 282 23.63 23.59 24.42
N ASP A 283 24.94 23.68 24.21
CA ASP A 283 25.54 23.63 22.88
C ASP A 283 25.31 22.28 22.21
N ALA A 284 25.54 21.17 22.92
CA ALA A 284 25.26 19.84 22.42
C ALA A 284 23.77 19.65 22.09
N ALA A 285 22.89 20.08 22.99
CA ALA A 285 21.44 20.00 22.78
C ALA A 285 21.00 20.82 21.58
N SER A 286 21.58 22.02 21.38
CA SER A 286 21.24 22.90 20.26
C SER A 286 21.57 22.23 18.92
N VAL A 287 22.76 21.63 18.79
CA VAL A 287 23.18 20.94 17.57
C VAL A 287 22.33 19.69 17.32
N VAL A 288 22.18 18.82 18.33
CA VAL A 288 21.48 17.56 18.20
C VAL A 288 19.98 17.76 17.95
N CYS A 289 19.34 18.71 18.65
CA CYS A 289 17.91 18.96 18.46
C CYS A 289 17.59 19.66 17.12
N ASN A 290 18.56 20.35 16.53
CA ASN A 290 18.39 20.97 15.21
C ASN A 290 18.28 19.92 14.10
N THR A 291 18.97 18.79 14.22
CA THR A 291 18.98 17.71 13.21
C THR A 291 17.77 16.78 13.30
N ASP A 292 16.96 16.87 14.36
CA ASP A 292 15.81 15.98 14.66
C ASP A 292 16.18 14.48 14.54
N GLY A 293 17.41 14.15 14.93
CA GLY A 293 17.95 12.78 14.88
C GLY A 293 17.55 11.93 16.09
N MET A 294 18.11 10.73 16.16
CA MET A 294 17.81 9.71 17.17
C MET A 294 18.08 10.17 18.61
N LEU A 295 19.11 10.99 18.82
CA LEU A 295 19.48 11.52 20.13
C LEU A 295 18.65 12.72 20.58
N THR A 296 17.82 13.30 19.71
CA THR A 296 17.03 14.51 20.00
C THR A 296 16.18 14.39 21.26
N ASP A 297 15.51 13.27 21.45
CA ASP A 297 14.65 13.06 22.62
C ASP A 297 15.43 12.94 23.93
N VAL A 298 16.65 12.42 23.88
CA VAL A 298 17.55 12.33 25.04
C VAL A 298 17.97 13.73 25.47
N PHE A 299 18.42 14.54 24.52
CA PHE A 299 18.84 15.92 24.80
C PHE A 299 17.68 16.83 25.18
N ASN A 300 16.49 16.66 24.58
CA ASN A 300 15.27 17.35 25.00
C ASN A 300 14.93 17.08 26.47
N LYS A 301 15.08 15.84 26.94
CA LYS A 301 14.86 15.51 28.37
C LYS A 301 15.87 16.19 29.29
N ILE A 302 17.13 16.28 28.86
CA ILE A 302 18.20 16.93 29.66
C ILE A 302 17.89 18.41 29.87
N ILE A 303 17.41 19.10 28.83
CA ILE A 303 17.03 20.53 28.90
C ILE A 303 15.61 20.77 29.46
N GLY A 304 14.98 19.73 30.04
CA GLY A 304 13.62 19.83 30.60
C GLY A 304 12.54 20.11 29.56
N SER A 305 12.75 19.73 28.32
CA SER A 305 11.86 19.98 27.16
C SER A 305 11.64 21.47 26.83
N ASN A 306 12.46 22.34 27.39
CA ASN A 306 12.39 23.78 27.17
C ASN A 306 13.22 24.19 25.92
N ARG A 307 12.62 24.03 24.75
CA ARG A 307 13.25 24.37 23.47
C ARG A 307 13.58 25.85 23.29
N SER A 308 13.00 26.73 24.09
CA SER A 308 13.32 28.17 24.02
C SER A 308 14.73 28.50 24.52
N MET A 309 15.36 27.58 25.23
CA MET A 309 16.75 27.72 25.69
C MET A 309 17.77 27.38 24.60
N LEU A 310 17.35 26.65 23.54
CA LEU A 310 18.26 26.25 22.47
C LEU A 310 18.80 27.48 21.74
N ARG A 311 20.10 27.45 21.44
CA ARG A 311 20.80 28.48 20.71
C ARG A 311 20.60 28.34 19.22
N PRO A 312 20.65 29.44 18.44
CA PRO A 312 20.63 29.35 17.00
C PRO A 312 21.84 28.56 16.48
N VAL A 313 21.57 27.65 15.57
CA VAL A 313 22.59 26.77 14.96
C VAL A 313 22.68 27.10 13.48
N GLU A 314 23.89 27.30 13.01
CA GLU A 314 24.18 27.63 11.61
C GLU A 314 25.13 26.59 11.02
N ASN A 315 25.06 26.44 9.68
CA ASN A 315 25.99 25.62 8.88
C ASN A 315 26.17 24.20 9.45
N VAL A 316 25.06 23.51 9.71
CA VAL A 316 25.12 22.12 10.16
C VAL A 316 25.63 21.24 9.01
N THR A 317 26.73 20.55 9.23
CA THR A 317 27.32 19.59 8.31
C THR A 317 27.33 18.22 8.97
N TYR A 318 26.82 17.24 8.25
CA TYR A 318 26.90 15.84 8.66
C TYR A 318 28.15 15.20 8.07
N GLU A 319 28.98 14.62 8.91
CA GLU A 319 30.17 13.87 8.50
C GLU A 319 29.87 12.37 8.66
N ASP A 320 29.88 11.66 7.52
CA ASP A 320 29.39 10.29 7.41
C ASP A 320 30.08 9.35 8.41
N SER A 321 29.25 8.62 9.16
CA SER A 321 29.69 7.69 10.23
C SER A 321 30.49 8.33 11.38
N MET A 322 30.62 9.65 11.42
CA MET A 322 31.47 10.33 12.42
C MET A 322 30.66 11.27 13.32
N GLY A 323 29.68 12.00 12.79
CA GLY A 323 28.85 12.89 13.58
C GLY A 323 28.51 14.22 12.90
N LEU A 324 28.33 15.26 13.72
CA LEU A 324 27.85 16.57 13.31
C LEU A 324 28.87 17.66 13.60
N SER A 325 29.04 18.57 12.64
CA SER A 325 29.78 19.83 12.79
C SER A 325 28.81 20.98 12.55
N ALA A 326 28.77 21.95 13.43
CA ALA A 326 27.88 23.10 13.35
C ALA A 326 28.50 24.35 13.97
N TRP A 327 27.88 25.51 13.71
CA TRP A 327 28.23 26.76 14.37
C TRP A 327 27.11 27.16 15.33
N VAL A 328 27.48 27.46 16.59
CA VAL A 328 26.57 27.89 17.64
C VAL A 328 27.17 29.16 18.27
N ASP A 329 26.46 30.28 18.21
CA ASP A 329 26.93 31.57 18.72
C ASP A 329 28.36 31.92 18.23
N GLY A 330 28.66 31.68 16.95
CA GLY A 330 29.96 31.96 16.35
C GLY A 330 31.10 31.03 16.77
N LYS A 331 30.80 29.97 17.51
CA LYS A 331 31.75 28.91 17.90
C LYS A 331 31.50 27.64 17.09
N ARG A 332 32.56 27.00 16.63
CA ARG A 332 32.45 25.69 15.98
C ARG A 332 32.22 24.61 17.03
N VAL A 333 31.14 23.88 16.89
CA VAL A 333 30.72 22.81 17.77
C VAL A 333 30.76 21.49 17.00
N LEU A 334 31.43 20.49 17.56
CA LEU A 334 31.51 19.15 17.02
C LEU A 334 30.82 18.18 17.98
N VAL A 335 29.89 17.37 17.47
CA VAL A 335 29.22 16.32 18.24
C VAL A 335 29.36 14.99 17.49
N GLY A 336 30.11 14.05 18.03
CA GLY A 336 30.34 12.80 17.30
C GLY A 336 31.24 11.83 18.04
N ASN A 337 31.74 10.85 17.29
CA ASN A 337 32.64 9.83 17.81
C ASN A 337 34.11 10.32 17.86
N ARG A 338 35.00 9.41 18.29
CA ARG A 338 36.44 9.70 18.36
C ARG A 338 37.03 10.12 17.00
N GLU A 339 36.59 9.49 15.90
CA GLU A 339 37.13 9.78 14.58
C GLU A 339 36.84 11.22 14.15
N LEU A 340 35.64 11.72 14.41
CA LEU A 340 35.30 13.14 14.17
C LEU A 340 36.27 14.08 14.91
N MET A 341 36.52 13.80 16.16
CA MET A 341 37.41 14.64 17.00
C MET A 341 38.83 14.65 16.45
N VAL A 342 39.37 13.46 16.14
CA VAL A 342 40.74 13.31 15.63
C VAL A 342 40.87 13.99 14.25
N ASN A 343 39.90 13.83 13.36
CA ASN A 343 39.94 14.43 12.01
C ASN A 343 39.92 15.97 12.07
N HIS A 344 39.31 16.53 13.11
CA HIS A 344 39.30 17.98 13.36
C HIS A 344 40.41 18.47 14.30
N GLY A 345 41.40 17.62 14.61
CA GLY A 345 42.56 18.01 15.42
C GLY A 345 42.26 18.23 16.89
N VAL A 346 41.14 17.69 17.40
CA VAL A 346 40.79 17.77 18.81
C VAL A 346 41.47 16.63 19.58
N GLU A 347 42.20 16.98 20.64
CA GLU A 347 42.79 15.98 21.51
C GLU A 347 41.73 15.21 22.28
N VAL A 348 41.74 13.87 22.16
CA VAL A 348 40.83 12.95 22.85
C VAL A 348 41.55 12.11 23.88
N PRO A 349 40.89 11.65 24.96
CA PRO A 349 41.49 10.78 25.96
C PRO A 349 42.04 9.48 25.38
N SER A 350 42.95 8.82 26.12
CA SER A 350 43.47 7.51 25.69
C SER A 350 42.36 6.45 25.56
N ASN A 351 42.58 5.44 24.73
CA ASN A 351 41.65 4.31 24.58
C ASN A 351 41.38 3.61 25.92
N ASP A 352 42.37 3.49 26.79
CA ASP A 352 42.21 2.89 28.12
C ASP A 352 41.26 3.68 29.02
N TYR A 353 41.21 5.00 28.85
CA TYR A 353 40.25 5.85 29.53
C TYR A 353 38.84 5.59 29.06
N GLU A 354 38.64 5.50 27.75
CA GLU A 354 37.33 5.19 27.13
C GLU A 354 36.83 3.80 27.55
N MET A 355 37.70 2.79 27.52
CA MET A 355 37.33 1.42 27.89
C MET A 355 36.70 1.29 29.27
N ARG A 356 36.98 2.23 30.19
CA ARG A 356 36.31 2.28 31.50
C ARG A 356 34.83 2.59 31.43
N TYR A 357 34.38 3.29 30.35
CA TYR A 357 33.01 3.75 30.17
C TYR A 357 32.24 2.94 29.11
N VAL A 358 32.94 2.31 28.19
CA VAL A 358 32.33 1.52 27.06
C VAL A 358 31.89 0.11 27.50
N LYS A 359 32.15 -0.29 28.77
CA LYS A 359 31.66 -1.56 29.30
C LYS A 359 30.14 -1.67 29.14
N ASP A 360 29.62 -2.91 28.97
CA ASP A 360 28.20 -3.23 28.88
C ASP A 360 27.47 -2.63 27.68
N ARG A 361 28.11 -2.62 26.50
CA ARG A 361 27.54 -2.09 25.22
C ARG A 361 27.16 -0.60 25.33
N LYS A 362 27.94 0.18 26.01
CA LYS A 362 27.82 1.63 26.06
C LYS A 362 28.69 2.25 25.00
N ASN A 363 28.23 3.32 24.42
CA ASN A 363 28.89 4.10 23.38
C ASN A 363 29.20 5.50 23.89
N ILE A 364 30.16 6.17 23.27
CA ILE A 364 30.59 7.50 23.65
C ILE A 364 30.31 8.47 22.53
N VAL A 365 29.68 9.58 22.89
CA VAL A 365 29.53 10.76 22.01
C VAL A 365 30.33 11.89 22.64
N TYR A 366 31.28 12.42 21.90
CA TYR A 366 32.07 13.57 22.28
C TYR A 366 31.45 14.88 21.86
N LEU A 367 31.68 15.91 22.66
CA LEU A 367 31.41 17.29 22.31
C LEU A 367 32.72 18.08 22.40
N ALA A 368 33.01 18.82 21.33
CA ALA A 368 34.13 19.77 21.33
C ALA A 368 33.63 21.16 20.88
N ASN A 369 34.12 22.18 21.53
CA ASN A 369 33.85 23.59 21.22
C ASN A 369 35.17 24.30 20.85
N SER A 370 35.18 24.95 19.69
CA SER A 370 36.32 25.75 19.21
C SER A 370 37.68 24.96 19.26
N GLY A 371 37.63 23.67 18.92
CA GLY A 371 38.83 22.81 18.88
C GLY A 371 39.25 22.21 20.21
N GLN A 372 38.51 22.45 21.29
CA GLN A 372 38.80 21.87 22.59
C GLN A 372 37.70 20.90 23.02
N LEU A 373 38.09 19.74 23.53
CA LEU A 373 37.19 18.74 24.06
C LEU A 373 36.47 19.23 25.30
N SER A 374 35.15 19.37 25.25
CA SER A 374 34.33 19.98 26.30
C SER A 374 33.67 18.93 27.20
N ALA A 375 33.09 17.89 26.59
CA ALA A 375 32.42 16.82 27.33
C ALA A 375 32.39 15.51 26.57
N MET A 376 32.04 14.47 27.32
CA MET A 376 31.78 13.12 26.86
C MET A 376 30.44 12.65 27.42
N PHE A 377 29.54 12.20 26.51
CA PHE A 377 28.24 11.60 26.84
C PHE A 377 28.36 10.09 26.72
N VAL A 378 27.96 9.36 27.76
CA VAL A 378 27.92 7.89 27.74
C VAL A 378 26.50 7.44 27.52
N ILE A 379 26.25 6.84 26.40
CA ILE A 379 24.93 6.40 25.97
C ILE A 379 24.87 4.89 25.73
N SER A 380 23.70 4.30 25.79
CA SER A 380 23.47 2.93 25.33
C SER A 380 22.13 2.80 24.62
N TYR A 381 22.09 1.88 23.67
CA TYR A 381 20.90 1.55 22.90
C TYR A 381 20.34 0.21 23.37
N ARG A 382 19.06 0.17 23.71
CA ARG A 382 18.36 -1.07 24.02
C ARG A 382 17.67 -1.60 22.78
N PRO A 383 18.05 -2.79 22.25
CA PRO A 383 17.40 -3.34 21.10
C PRO A 383 15.95 -3.70 21.43
N ASN A 384 15.01 -3.22 20.60
CA ASN A 384 13.62 -3.65 20.65
C ASN A 384 13.49 -5.00 19.95
N LYS A 385 13.16 -6.06 20.70
CA LYS A 385 13.02 -7.41 20.15
C LYS A 385 12.01 -7.48 19.01
N GLN A 386 10.87 -6.80 19.15
CA GLN A 386 9.82 -6.80 18.12
C GLN A 386 10.30 -6.14 16.82
N THR A 387 10.97 -5.00 16.91
CA THR A 387 11.54 -4.31 15.73
C THR A 387 12.58 -5.19 15.06
N LYS A 388 13.49 -5.79 15.83
CA LYS A 388 14.51 -6.70 15.32
C LYS A 388 13.89 -7.88 14.55
N GLU A 389 12.91 -8.57 15.13
CA GLU A 389 12.21 -9.68 14.46
C GLU A 389 11.54 -9.27 13.14
N GLN A 390 11.03 -8.02 13.06
CA GLN A 390 10.44 -7.54 11.80
C GLN A 390 11.52 -7.20 10.76
N LEU A 391 12.64 -6.62 11.16
CA LEU A 391 13.77 -6.34 10.27
C LEU A 391 14.41 -7.65 9.76
N ASP A 392 14.58 -8.63 10.63
CA ASP A 392 15.07 -9.96 10.26
C ASP A 392 14.16 -10.60 9.19
N LYS A 393 12.83 -10.52 9.35
CA LYS A 393 11.87 -11.02 8.37
C LYS A 393 11.92 -10.29 7.02
N LEU A 394 12.22 -9.00 7.01
CA LEU A 394 12.42 -8.24 5.77
C LEU A 394 13.70 -8.69 5.07
N SER A 395 14.79 -8.84 5.82
CA SER A 395 16.07 -9.34 5.31
C SER A 395 15.98 -10.77 4.78
N GLU A 396 15.29 -11.67 5.48
CA GLU A 396 15.03 -13.05 5.02
C GLU A 396 14.25 -13.12 3.69
N ARG A 397 13.47 -12.09 3.38
CA ARG A 397 12.76 -11.95 2.10
C ARG A 397 13.60 -11.31 1.00
N GLY A 398 14.87 -11.08 1.25
CA GLY A 398 15.80 -10.50 0.28
C GLY A 398 15.69 -8.98 0.15
N MET A 399 15.02 -8.28 1.09
CA MET A 399 14.99 -6.82 1.10
C MET A 399 16.26 -6.26 1.73
N TYR A 400 16.89 -5.31 1.03
CA TYR A 400 18.00 -4.54 1.58
C TYR A 400 17.47 -3.43 2.49
N LEU A 401 18.10 -3.28 3.66
CA LEU A 401 17.75 -2.26 4.63
C LEU A 401 18.82 -1.18 4.63
N ILE A 402 18.44 0.04 4.30
CA ILE A 402 19.30 1.22 4.32
C ILE A 402 18.89 2.05 5.54
N ILE A 403 19.78 2.24 6.47
CA ILE A 403 19.50 3.00 7.70
C ILE A 403 20.02 4.42 7.54
N ASN A 404 19.10 5.39 7.59
CA ASN A 404 19.44 6.79 7.66
C ASN A 404 19.60 7.20 9.14
N THR A 405 20.78 7.66 9.51
CA THR A 405 21.08 8.04 10.89
C THR A 405 22.01 9.24 10.94
N SER A 406 21.79 10.11 11.91
CA SER A 406 22.74 11.17 12.31
C SER A 406 23.57 10.74 13.53
N ASP A 407 23.40 9.53 14.01
CA ASP A 407 24.15 8.99 15.14
C ASP A 407 25.49 8.40 14.65
N PRO A 408 26.59 8.76 15.27
CA PRO A 408 27.93 8.29 14.89
C PRO A 408 28.23 6.84 15.32
N ASN A 409 27.34 6.20 16.08
CA ASN A 409 27.63 4.87 16.67
C ASN A 409 26.80 3.74 16.00
#